data_6237fdf1ae5689a1115bbbd5cd150bd1
#
_entry.id   6237fdf1ae5689a1115bbbd5cd150bd1
#
_cell.length_a   1.000
_cell.length_b   1.000
_cell.length_c   1.000
_cell.angle_alpha   90.00
_cell.angle_beta   90.00
_cell.angle_gamma   90.00
#
_symmetry.space_group_name_H-M   'P 1'
#
loop_
_entity.id
_entity.type
_entity.pdbx_description
1 polymer ?
#
loop_
_entity_poly.entity_id
_entity_poly.type
_entity_poly.pdbx_seq_one_letter_code
_entity_poly.pdbx_strand_id
1 'polypeptide(L)'
;MWLHIPGFPAENNERYGDGQIFVSDDRKTCIVIDAFMGKGKQLVIDFLLAIAPESIILILTHPHCDHGDGLKDILYNRKLKTTVFLCYDMSSLTKGLRDNAGSDAVQDDISYGKGIIELAKKKGAKVRYIDEGDIVSYGGIRAVVYREQPARVEDSDTHGWDYVNFGSIGLWFPEISYFTSGDGPERIYDLCKRKKINPKAFKITHHGGICSQSQAQGMKSLGAVVCWYNHLEPKGVGTTGFTKFGARRCKEAKITTWCTIGDINAVFAGGKAYWYHAGKVVSYTCSYKGKSGLRYAGVSVVRKILRGSYGNADERITGLIMAGFWPSNANKKVSKVVNLAKEIKTGTKLGKSYGRHQTRLNRIDAQLGAGYGQLVQDYINVLCGLRKAV
;
A
#
# COMPACT_ATOMS: atom_id res chain seq x y z
N MET A 1 -3.21 -12.11 4.76
CA MET A 1 -2.42 -11.37 3.75
C MET A 1 -2.42 -9.89 4.10
N TRP A 2 -1.36 -9.22 3.85
CA TRP A 2 -1.17 -7.78 4.08
C TRP A 2 -0.59 -7.11 2.85
N LEU A 3 -1.14 -5.97 2.44
CA LEU A 3 -0.57 -5.06 1.44
C LEU A 3 -0.06 -3.82 2.18
N HIS A 4 1.20 -3.50 1.99
CA HIS A 4 1.85 -2.29 2.47
C HIS A 4 2.28 -1.42 1.29
N ILE A 5 1.92 -0.16 1.33
CA ILE A 5 2.31 0.87 0.38
C ILE A 5 3.05 1.92 1.20
N PRO A 6 4.38 1.98 1.09
CA PRO A 6 5.18 2.93 1.84
C PRO A 6 4.78 4.37 1.56
N GLY A 7 4.67 5.16 2.60
CA GLY A 7 4.29 6.55 2.53
C GLY A 7 5.45 7.50 2.78
N PHE A 8 5.34 8.70 2.25
CA PHE A 8 6.35 9.75 2.34
C PHE A 8 5.91 10.86 3.30
N PRO A 9 6.85 11.55 3.96
CA PRO A 9 6.53 12.78 4.68
C PRO A 9 5.93 13.84 3.75
N ALA A 10 4.94 14.58 4.21
CA ALA A 10 4.25 15.62 3.44
C ALA A 10 5.18 16.76 2.93
N GLU A 11 6.33 16.91 3.56
CA GLU A 11 7.31 17.96 3.29
C GLU A 11 8.33 17.59 2.20
N ASN A 12 8.23 16.36 1.68
CA ASN A 12 9.24 15.85 0.75
C ASN A 12 8.99 16.36 -0.67
N ASN A 13 10.01 16.98 -1.25
CA ASN A 13 9.97 17.59 -2.57
C ASN A 13 10.56 16.69 -3.68
N GLU A 14 10.74 15.39 -3.41
CA GLU A 14 11.38 14.48 -4.36
C GLU A 14 10.33 13.63 -5.09
N ARG A 15 10.64 13.30 -6.33
CA ARG A 15 9.88 12.36 -7.16
C ARG A 15 10.21 10.93 -6.76
N TYR A 16 9.23 10.10 -6.45
CA TYR A 16 9.48 8.76 -5.92
C TYR A 16 8.99 7.61 -6.79
N GLY A 17 8.00 7.82 -7.66
CA GLY A 17 7.42 6.75 -8.46
C GLY A 17 6.45 5.84 -7.69
N ASP A 18 6.40 4.57 -8.03
CA ASP A 18 5.48 3.58 -7.47
C ASP A 18 6.17 2.47 -6.69
N GLY A 19 5.49 1.95 -5.68
CA GLY A 19 5.95 0.79 -4.93
C GLY A 19 4.86 0.19 -4.05
N GLN A 20 4.73 -1.13 -4.08
CA GLN A 20 3.74 -1.87 -3.31
C GLN A 20 4.34 -3.19 -2.84
N ILE A 21 4.02 -3.61 -1.61
CA ILE A 21 4.55 -4.84 -1.03
C ILE A 21 3.39 -5.69 -0.50
N PHE A 22 3.15 -6.82 -1.11
CA PHE A 22 2.27 -7.84 -0.55
C PHE A 22 3.07 -8.78 0.35
N VAL A 23 2.53 -9.07 1.52
CA VAL A 23 3.11 -10.01 2.48
C VAL A 23 2.14 -11.17 2.68
N SER A 24 2.63 -12.40 2.52
CA SER A 24 1.87 -13.62 2.76
C SER A 24 1.42 -13.76 4.23
N ASP A 25 0.42 -14.59 4.50
CA ASP A 25 -0.10 -14.80 5.86
C ASP A 25 0.97 -15.31 6.84
N ASP A 26 1.87 -16.16 6.37
CA ASP A 26 3.00 -16.71 7.14
C ASP A 26 4.22 -15.78 7.19
N ARG A 27 4.17 -14.66 6.45
CA ARG A 27 5.24 -13.66 6.29
C ARG A 27 6.53 -14.17 5.64
N LYS A 28 6.51 -15.36 5.06
CA LYS A 28 7.69 -15.95 4.41
C LYS A 28 7.90 -15.46 2.99
N THR A 29 6.83 -14.95 2.35
CA THR A 29 6.87 -14.48 0.97
C THR A 29 6.42 -13.03 0.89
N CYS A 30 7.22 -12.22 0.20
CA CYS A 30 6.86 -10.87 -0.22
C CYS A 30 6.80 -10.78 -1.74
N ILE A 31 5.74 -10.16 -2.29
CA ILE A 31 5.67 -9.73 -3.68
C ILE A 31 5.83 -8.21 -3.69
N VAL A 32 6.85 -7.72 -4.36
CA VAL A 32 7.12 -6.29 -4.54
C VAL A 32 6.76 -5.92 -5.97
N ILE A 33 5.82 -5.01 -6.13
CA ILE A 33 5.40 -4.48 -7.42
C ILE A 33 5.95 -3.06 -7.52
N ASP A 34 6.94 -2.88 -8.38
CA ASP A 34 7.74 -1.66 -8.47
C ASP A 34 8.35 -1.26 -7.10
N ALA A 35 9.33 -0.38 -7.06
CA ALA A 35 10.00 -0.09 -5.79
C ALA A 35 10.58 1.33 -5.71
N PHE A 36 9.92 2.30 -6.32
CA PHE A 36 10.32 3.70 -6.27
C PHE A 36 11.71 4.03 -6.84
N MET A 37 12.02 5.31 -6.88
CA MET A 37 13.36 5.88 -7.07
C MET A 37 13.76 6.75 -5.86
N GLY A 38 14.93 7.34 -5.90
CA GLY A 38 15.41 8.28 -4.88
C GLY A 38 15.37 7.70 -3.47
N LYS A 39 14.90 8.47 -2.49
CA LYS A 39 14.77 8.02 -1.10
C LYS A 39 13.66 6.99 -0.89
N GLY A 40 12.68 6.93 -1.79
CA GLY A 40 11.54 6.00 -1.69
C GLY A 40 11.96 4.54 -1.68
N LYS A 41 13.00 4.18 -2.44
CA LYS A 41 13.53 2.82 -2.49
C LYS A 41 14.04 2.31 -1.14
N GLN A 42 14.58 3.20 -0.28
CA GLN A 42 15.04 2.82 1.05
C GLN A 42 13.89 2.39 1.96
N LEU A 43 12.71 3.01 1.84
CA LEU A 43 11.52 2.61 2.60
C LEU A 43 11.10 1.18 2.30
N VAL A 44 11.18 0.75 1.02
CA VAL A 44 10.89 -0.63 0.62
C VAL A 44 11.94 -1.58 1.20
N ILE A 45 13.23 -1.24 1.12
CA ILE A 45 14.33 -2.06 1.63
C ILE A 45 14.21 -2.23 3.14
N ASP A 46 14.01 -1.15 3.89
CA ASP A 46 13.88 -1.18 5.35
C ASP A 46 12.69 -2.04 5.79
N PHE A 47 11.56 -1.92 5.08
CA PHE A 47 10.40 -2.75 5.33
C PHE A 47 10.69 -4.24 5.08
N LEU A 48 11.32 -4.59 3.96
CA LEU A 48 11.68 -5.96 3.64
C LEU A 48 12.68 -6.54 4.65
N LEU A 49 13.68 -5.75 5.07
CA LEU A 49 14.62 -6.15 6.12
C LEU A 49 13.92 -6.39 7.47
N ALA A 50 12.93 -5.59 7.80
CA ALA A 50 12.16 -5.74 9.04
C ALA A 50 11.20 -6.94 9.01
N ILE A 51 10.62 -7.29 7.83
CA ILE A 51 9.83 -8.51 7.65
C ILE A 51 10.72 -9.74 7.60
N ALA A 52 11.93 -9.63 7.00
CA ALA A 52 12.88 -10.71 6.76
C ALA A 52 12.25 -11.95 6.07
N PRO A 53 11.64 -11.79 4.88
CA PRO A 53 10.99 -12.89 4.19
C PRO A 53 12.01 -13.93 3.69
N GLU A 54 11.61 -15.18 3.59
CA GLU A 54 12.42 -16.26 3.01
C GLU A 54 12.53 -16.14 1.48
N SER A 55 11.52 -15.50 0.85
CA SER A 55 11.40 -15.36 -0.61
C SER A 55 10.83 -14.00 -0.99
N ILE A 56 11.50 -13.33 -1.91
CA ILE A 56 11.03 -12.08 -2.51
C ILE A 56 10.78 -12.32 -3.99
N ILE A 57 9.60 -11.98 -4.46
CA ILE A 57 9.21 -11.94 -5.86
C ILE A 57 9.14 -10.47 -6.27
N LEU A 58 9.93 -10.08 -7.25
CA LEU A 58 9.93 -8.73 -7.81
C LEU A 58 9.11 -8.71 -9.10
N ILE A 59 8.30 -7.69 -9.26
CA ILE A 59 7.52 -7.42 -10.48
C ILE A 59 7.86 -6.02 -10.96
N LEU A 60 8.39 -5.90 -12.16
CA LEU A 60 8.58 -4.64 -12.87
C LEU A 60 7.40 -4.45 -13.82
N THR A 61 6.57 -3.44 -13.57
CA THR A 61 5.39 -3.17 -14.40
C THR A 61 5.76 -2.63 -15.76
N HIS A 62 6.75 -1.74 -15.83
CA HIS A 62 7.32 -1.17 -17.05
C HIS A 62 8.71 -0.57 -16.76
N PRO A 63 9.55 -0.30 -17.77
CA PRO A 63 10.96 -0.01 -17.57
C PRO A 63 11.32 1.45 -17.26
N HIS A 64 10.48 2.20 -16.56
CA HIS A 64 10.85 3.52 -16.06
C HIS A 64 11.65 3.46 -14.75
N CYS A 65 12.54 4.42 -14.55
CA CYS A 65 13.44 4.42 -13.39
C CYS A 65 12.69 4.59 -12.06
N ASP A 66 11.61 5.34 -12.03
CA ASP A 66 10.76 5.55 -10.85
C ASP A 66 9.89 4.33 -10.48
N HIS A 67 9.98 3.26 -11.25
CA HIS A 67 9.43 1.93 -10.96
C HIS A 67 10.52 0.90 -10.69
N GLY A 68 11.67 1.00 -11.38
CA GLY A 68 12.71 -0.01 -11.41
C GLY A 68 13.90 0.21 -10.48
N ASP A 69 14.22 1.44 -10.08
CA ASP A 69 15.44 1.74 -9.33
C ASP A 69 15.55 1.00 -8.00
N GLY A 70 14.46 0.98 -7.24
CA GLY A 70 14.43 0.25 -5.98
C GLY A 70 14.51 -1.26 -6.16
N LEU A 71 14.02 -1.80 -7.29
CA LEU A 71 14.18 -3.23 -7.61
C LEU A 71 15.67 -3.58 -7.82
N LYS A 72 16.44 -2.69 -8.45
CA LYS A 72 17.90 -2.87 -8.57
C LYS A 72 18.57 -2.91 -7.21
N ASP A 73 18.20 -1.99 -6.32
CA ASP A 73 18.80 -1.91 -4.98
C ASP A 73 18.42 -3.12 -4.12
N ILE A 74 17.19 -3.65 -4.24
CA ILE A 74 16.80 -4.92 -3.62
C ILE A 74 17.65 -6.07 -4.13
N LEU A 75 17.90 -6.15 -5.45
CA LEU A 75 18.76 -7.18 -6.05
C LEU A 75 20.22 -7.08 -5.61
N TYR A 76 20.73 -5.88 -5.34
CA TYR A 76 22.08 -5.68 -4.81
C TYR A 76 22.21 -5.98 -3.32
N ASN A 77 21.10 -5.92 -2.56
CA ASN A 77 21.11 -6.10 -1.12
C ASN A 77 21.36 -7.57 -0.74
N ARG A 78 22.52 -7.85 -0.12
CA ARG A 78 22.95 -9.21 0.25
C ARG A 78 22.10 -9.88 1.34
N LYS A 79 21.32 -9.10 2.10
CA LYS A 79 20.44 -9.60 3.16
C LYS A 79 19.06 -9.97 2.64
N LEU A 80 18.71 -9.58 1.41
CA LEU A 80 17.42 -9.83 0.79
C LEU A 80 17.57 -10.92 -0.28
N LYS A 81 16.72 -11.95 -0.20
CA LYS A 81 16.76 -13.08 -1.13
C LYS A 81 15.65 -12.93 -2.17
N THR A 82 15.99 -12.36 -3.33
CA THR A 82 15.09 -12.38 -4.49
C THR A 82 15.13 -13.75 -5.14
N THR A 83 13.99 -14.43 -5.21
CA THR A 83 13.87 -15.77 -5.80
C THR A 83 13.32 -15.74 -7.22
N VAL A 84 12.44 -14.78 -7.52
CA VAL A 84 11.80 -14.64 -8.84
C VAL A 84 11.76 -13.17 -9.24
N PHE A 85 11.99 -12.92 -10.52
CA PHE A 85 11.81 -11.62 -11.16
C PHE A 85 10.81 -11.75 -12.31
N LEU A 86 9.74 -10.98 -12.27
CA LEU A 86 8.66 -10.99 -13.26
C LEU A 86 8.62 -9.66 -14.00
N CYS A 87 8.53 -9.72 -15.31
CA CYS A 87 8.33 -8.57 -16.20
C CYS A 87 7.74 -9.08 -17.51
N TYR A 88 7.33 -8.17 -18.40
CA TYR A 88 7.03 -8.58 -19.77
C TYR A 88 8.29 -8.67 -20.64
N ASP A 89 8.18 -9.31 -21.78
CA ASP A 89 9.26 -9.35 -22.77
C ASP A 89 9.38 -7.97 -23.45
N MET A 90 10.44 -7.26 -23.12
CA MET A 90 10.70 -5.92 -23.65
C MET A 90 11.03 -5.91 -25.16
N SER A 91 11.29 -7.05 -25.76
CA SER A 91 11.43 -7.16 -27.22
C SER A 91 10.12 -6.85 -27.95
N SER A 92 8.98 -7.02 -27.26
CA SER A 92 7.66 -6.67 -27.78
C SER A 92 7.50 -5.18 -28.02
N LEU A 93 8.15 -4.33 -27.22
CA LEU A 93 8.17 -2.89 -27.42
C LEU A 93 8.97 -2.46 -28.65
N THR A 94 10.07 -3.18 -28.96
CA THR A 94 10.91 -2.85 -30.11
C THR A 94 10.26 -3.09 -31.46
N LYS A 95 9.28 -3.99 -31.53
CA LYS A 95 8.52 -4.23 -32.78
C LYS A 95 7.67 -3.03 -33.20
N GLY A 96 7.05 -2.34 -32.24
CA GLY A 96 6.26 -1.13 -32.51
C GLY A 96 7.12 0.11 -32.80
N LEU A 97 8.39 0.11 -32.40
CA LEU A 97 9.32 1.23 -32.61
C LEU A 97 9.98 1.22 -33.99
N ARG A 98 9.99 0.09 -34.72
CA ARG A 98 10.66 0.00 -36.01
C ARG A 98 10.07 0.95 -37.07
N ASP A 99 8.81 1.31 -36.92
CA ASP A 99 8.09 2.15 -37.88
C ASP A 99 8.06 3.64 -37.48
N ASN A 100 8.56 3.97 -36.27
CA ASN A 100 8.63 5.34 -35.79
C ASN A 100 10.01 5.62 -35.20
N ALA A 101 10.79 6.44 -35.88
CA ALA A 101 12.11 6.93 -35.47
C ALA A 101 12.08 7.82 -34.19
N GLY A 102 11.06 7.62 -33.37
CA GLY A 102 10.74 8.48 -32.28
C GLY A 102 11.32 8.06 -30.97
N SER A 103 12.45 8.23 -30.73
CA SER A 103 13.09 8.69 -29.54
C SER A 103 14.10 7.69 -28.92
N ASP A 104 15.29 8.18 -28.81
CA ASP A 104 16.37 7.66 -27.98
C ASP A 104 15.86 7.36 -26.55
N ALA A 105 14.93 8.18 -26.02
CA ALA A 105 14.31 8.00 -24.72
C ALA A 105 13.63 6.63 -24.53
N VAL A 106 12.85 6.14 -25.51
CA VAL A 106 12.22 4.81 -25.41
C VAL A 106 13.24 3.69 -25.50
N GLN A 107 14.31 3.87 -26.27
CA GLN A 107 15.43 2.92 -26.36
C GLN A 107 16.20 2.89 -25.03
N ASP A 108 16.38 4.04 -24.38
CA ASP A 108 17.04 4.14 -23.07
C ASP A 108 16.20 3.41 -22.00
N ASP A 109 14.87 3.60 -21.98
CA ASP A 109 13.99 2.90 -21.05
C ASP A 109 14.01 1.39 -21.27
N ILE A 110 13.97 0.93 -22.53
CA ILE A 110 14.08 -0.50 -22.86
C ILE A 110 15.44 -1.05 -22.42
N SER A 111 16.50 -0.31 -22.65
CA SER A 111 17.88 -0.70 -22.26
C SER A 111 18.00 -0.74 -20.73
N TYR A 112 17.40 0.22 -20.04
CA TYR A 112 17.31 0.24 -18.59
C TYR A 112 16.60 -1.01 -18.05
N GLY A 113 15.43 -1.34 -18.57
CA GLY A 113 14.67 -2.53 -18.17
C GLY A 113 15.43 -3.84 -18.45
N LYS A 114 16.07 -3.96 -19.61
CA LYS A 114 16.94 -5.10 -19.93
C LYS A 114 18.11 -5.22 -18.95
N GLY A 115 18.69 -4.10 -18.53
CA GLY A 115 19.75 -4.05 -17.52
C GLY A 115 19.29 -4.62 -16.16
N ILE A 116 18.06 -4.33 -15.72
CA ILE A 116 17.50 -4.92 -14.49
C ILE A 116 17.30 -6.43 -14.65
N ILE A 117 16.80 -6.89 -15.81
CA ILE A 117 16.59 -8.31 -16.08
C ILE A 117 17.93 -9.09 -16.01
N GLU A 118 18.97 -8.57 -16.63
CA GLU A 118 20.29 -9.18 -16.60
C GLU A 118 20.89 -9.17 -15.17
N LEU A 119 20.68 -8.10 -14.42
CA LEU A 119 21.06 -8.04 -13.01
C LEU A 119 20.32 -9.13 -12.20
N ALA A 120 19.02 -9.30 -12.39
CA ALA A 120 18.24 -10.32 -11.70
C ALA A 120 18.76 -11.73 -11.99
N LYS A 121 19.07 -12.06 -13.27
CA LYS A 121 19.73 -13.32 -13.66
C LYS A 121 21.08 -13.50 -12.97
N LYS A 122 21.93 -12.47 -13.01
CA LYS A 122 23.26 -12.49 -12.36
C LYS A 122 23.18 -12.70 -10.85
N LYS A 123 22.10 -12.23 -10.21
CA LYS A 123 21.85 -12.42 -8.77
C LYS A 123 21.15 -13.73 -8.44
N GLY A 124 20.90 -14.59 -9.43
CA GLY A 124 20.33 -15.92 -9.25
C GLY A 124 18.81 -15.94 -9.12
N ALA A 125 18.12 -14.84 -9.41
CA ALA A 125 16.68 -14.83 -9.48
C ALA A 125 16.19 -15.55 -10.75
N LYS A 126 15.12 -16.36 -10.61
CA LYS A 126 14.46 -16.96 -11.76
C LYS A 126 13.67 -15.88 -12.52
N VAL A 127 14.18 -15.45 -13.65
CA VAL A 127 13.45 -14.51 -14.52
C VAL A 127 12.35 -15.25 -15.27
N ARG A 128 11.15 -14.68 -15.25
CA ARG A 128 9.98 -15.17 -15.99
C ARG A 128 9.29 -14.00 -16.66
N TYR A 129 9.06 -14.10 -17.95
CA TYR A 129 8.23 -13.18 -18.68
C TYR A 129 6.76 -13.53 -18.47
N ILE A 130 5.95 -12.50 -18.24
CA ILE A 130 4.50 -12.60 -18.02
C ILE A 130 3.78 -11.67 -18.99
N ASP A 131 2.63 -12.12 -19.49
CA ASP A 131 1.82 -11.39 -20.44
C ASP A 131 0.33 -11.57 -20.13
N GLU A 132 -0.53 -10.99 -20.95
CA GLU A 132 -2.00 -11.02 -20.84
C GLU A 132 -2.53 -12.43 -20.57
N GLY A 133 -3.30 -12.57 -19.49
CA GLY A 133 -3.92 -13.83 -19.08
C GLY A 133 -3.08 -14.72 -18.19
N ASP A 134 -1.79 -14.43 -18.02
CA ASP A 134 -0.93 -15.20 -17.12
C ASP A 134 -1.41 -15.09 -15.66
N ILE A 135 -1.10 -16.15 -14.89
CA ILE A 135 -1.36 -16.18 -13.46
C ILE A 135 -0.03 -16.09 -12.70
N VAL A 136 0.05 -15.09 -11.85
CA VAL A 136 1.08 -14.93 -10.84
C VAL A 136 0.55 -15.48 -9.52
N SER A 137 1.23 -16.47 -8.94
CA SER A 137 0.80 -17.08 -7.68
C SER A 137 2.01 -17.46 -6.81
N TYR A 138 2.19 -16.77 -5.69
CA TYR A 138 3.27 -16.99 -4.72
C TYR A 138 2.77 -16.71 -3.30
N GLY A 139 3.15 -17.56 -2.35
CA GLY A 139 2.82 -17.36 -0.94
C GLY A 139 1.32 -17.25 -0.64
N GLY A 140 0.46 -17.90 -1.44
CA GLY A 140 -1.00 -17.79 -1.32
C GLY A 140 -1.58 -16.47 -1.85
N ILE A 141 -0.76 -15.66 -2.52
CA ILE A 141 -1.18 -14.43 -3.19
C ILE A 141 -1.31 -14.73 -4.68
N ARG A 142 -2.49 -14.49 -5.26
CA ARG A 142 -2.78 -14.80 -6.65
C ARG A 142 -3.26 -13.57 -7.39
N ALA A 143 -2.67 -13.32 -8.56
CA ALA A 143 -3.09 -12.27 -9.49
C ALA A 143 -3.23 -12.81 -10.91
N VAL A 144 -4.10 -12.18 -11.69
CA VAL A 144 -4.22 -12.36 -13.13
C VAL A 144 -3.56 -11.15 -13.80
N VAL A 145 -2.71 -11.41 -14.78
CA VAL A 145 -2.01 -10.37 -15.53
C VAL A 145 -2.94 -9.80 -16.61
N TYR A 146 -2.99 -8.49 -16.69
CA TYR A 146 -3.62 -7.77 -17.80
C TYR A 146 -2.58 -6.82 -18.40
N ARG A 147 -2.50 -6.82 -19.72
CA ARG A 147 -1.59 -5.96 -20.46
C ARG A 147 -2.26 -5.51 -21.75
N GLU A 148 -2.29 -4.21 -21.97
CA GLU A 148 -2.64 -3.68 -23.28
C GLU A 148 -1.35 -3.58 -24.09
N GLN A 149 -1.32 -4.29 -25.23
CA GLN A 149 -0.24 -4.03 -26.18
C GLN A 149 -0.55 -2.70 -26.87
N PRO A 150 0.38 -1.75 -26.88
CA PRO A 150 0.20 -0.53 -27.63
C PRO A 150 0.04 -0.90 -29.10
N ALA A 151 -1.13 -0.64 -29.65
CA ALA A 151 -1.45 -1.05 -31.01
C ALA A 151 -0.58 -0.32 -32.04
N ARG A 152 -0.22 0.94 -31.77
CA ARG A 152 0.72 1.76 -32.55
C ARG A 152 1.17 2.97 -31.72
N VAL A 153 2.36 3.47 -32.00
CA VAL A 153 2.87 4.74 -31.44
C VAL A 153 2.03 5.94 -31.93
N GLU A 154 1.32 5.80 -33.06
CA GLU A 154 0.44 6.82 -33.65
C GLU A 154 -0.80 7.17 -32.81
N ASP A 155 -1.22 6.28 -31.89
CA ASP A 155 -2.35 6.54 -31.01
C ASP A 155 -1.96 7.31 -29.73
N SER A 156 -0.67 7.49 -29.47
CA SER A 156 -0.15 8.32 -28.41
C SER A 156 0.22 9.69 -28.99
N ASP A 157 -0.72 10.62 -28.96
CA ASP A 157 -0.42 12.02 -29.24
C ASP A 157 0.70 12.45 -28.29
N THR A 158 1.92 12.57 -28.80
CA THR A 158 2.94 13.52 -28.37
C THR A 158 4.24 13.07 -27.73
N HIS A 159 4.37 11.94 -26.96
CA HIS A 159 5.66 11.70 -26.30
C HIS A 159 6.01 10.21 -26.20
N GLY A 160 7.22 9.82 -26.58
CA GLY A 160 7.69 8.43 -26.58
C GLY A 160 7.60 7.68 -25.23
N TRP A 161 7.58 8.39 -24.10
CA TRP A 161 7.39 7.81 -22.78
C TRP A 161 5.98 7.30 -22.53
N ASP A 162 4.95 7.85 -23.18
CA ASP A 162 3.59 7.33 -23.11
C ASP A 162 3.49 5.91 -23.67
N TYR A 163 4.27 5.60 -24.71
CA TYR A 163 4.32 4.28 -25.31
C TYR A 163 4.77 3.18 -24.34
N VAL A 164 5.78 3.48 -23.52
CA VAL A 164 6.28 2.57 -22.50
C VAL A 164 5.25 2.38 -21.38
N ASN A 165 4.57 3.46 -20.99
CA ASN A 165 3.49 3.45 -20.01
C ASN A 165 2.33 2.58 -20.44
N PHE A 166 1.89 2.66 -21.69
CA PHE A 166 0.81 1.83 -22.24
C PHE A 166 1.12 0.33 -22.16
N GLY A 167 2.40 -0.05 -22.27
CA GLY A 167 2.86 -1.41 -22.13
C GLY A 167 2.88 -1.95 -20.70
N SER A 168 2.52 -1.16 -19.71
CA SER A 168 2.57 -1.55 -18.30
C SER A 168 1.74 -2.78 -17.98
N ILE A 169 2.27 -3.63 -17.10
CA ILE A 169 1.53 -4.76 -16.53
C ILE A 169 0.47 -4.27 -15.56
N GLY A 170 -0.77 -4.67 -15.78
CA GLY A 170 -1.85 -4.61 -14.80
C GLY A 170 -1.99 -5.94 -14.07
N LEU A 171 -2.28 -5.89 -12.79
CA LEU A 171 -2.47 -7.05 -11.92
C LEU A 171 -3.83 -6.98 -11.24
N TRP A 172 -4.67 -7.95 -11.53
CA TRP A 172 -5.95 -8.16 -10.87
C TRP A 172 -5.84 -9.24 -9.81
N PHE A 173 -6.12 -8.89 -8.57
CA PHE A 173 -6.17 -9.78 -7.41
C PHE A 173 -7.64 -10.11 -7.09
N PRO A 174 -8.21 -11.17 -7.70
CA PRO A 174 -9.65 -11.43 -7.62
C PRO A 174 -10.13 -11.70 -6.19
N GLU A 175 -9.33 -12.40 -5.40
CA GLU A 175 -9.71 -12.80 -4.04
C GLU A 175 -9.85 -11.61 -3.09
N ILE A 176 -9.14 -10.53 -3.34
CA ILE A 176 -9.18 -9.32 -2.53
C ILE A 176 -9.84 -8.14 -3.25
N SER A 177 -10.34 -8.36 -4.47
CA SER A 177 -10.98 -7.35 -5.32
C SER A 177 -10.12 -6.08 -5.48
N TYR A 178 -8.82 -6.26 -5.73
CA TYR A 178 -7.85 -5.19 -5.91
C TYR A 178 -7.23 -5.22 -7.30
N PHE A 179 -7.18 -4.05 -7.95
CA PHE A 179 -6.50 -3.85 -9.22
C PHE A 179 -5.38 -2.83 -9.07
N THR A 180 -4.21 -3.16 -9.62
CA THR A 180 -3.09 -2.23 -9.74
C THR A 180 -2.44 -2.37 -11.10
N SER A 181 -1.87 -1.29 -11.59
CA SER A 181 -1.01 -1.28 -12.76
C SER A 181 0.16 -0.33 -12.48
N GLY A 182 1.16 -0.31 -13.34
CA GLY A 182 2.13 0.77 -13.37
C GLY A 182 1.47 2.08 -13.82
N ASP A 183 1.94 2.63 -14.92
CA ASP A 183 1.47 3.90 -15.45
C ASP A 183 0.42 3.79 -16.56
N GLY A 184 0.11 2.60 -16.99
CA GLY A 184 -1.01 2.28 -17.89
C GLY A 184 -2.08 1.42 -17.21
N PRO A 185 -3.23 1.18 -17.85
CA PRO A 185 -3.82 1.95 -18.94
C PRO A 185 -4.52 3.21 -18.45
N GLU A 186 -4.60 4.23 -19.29
CA GLU A 186 -5.34 5.47 -18.99
C GLU A 186 -6.83 5.24 -18.76
N ARG A 187 -7.40 4.24 -19.47
CA ARG A 187 -8.82 3.90 -19.45
C ARG A 187 -9.08 2.69 -18.57
N ILE A 188 -8.75 2.81 -17.29
CA ILE A 188 -8.88 1.72 -16.31
C ILE A 188 -10.30 1.15 -16.24
N TYR A 189 -11.34 1.99 -16.33
CA TYR A 189 -12.74 1.54 -16.33
C TYR A 189 -13.06 0.71 -17.57
N ASP A 190 -12.65 1.17 -18.76
CA ASP A 190 -12.90 0.47 -20.00
C ASP A 190 -12.20 -0.90 -20.02
N LEU A 191 -10.98 -0.97 -19.49
CA LEU A 191 -10.29 -2.23 -19.26
C LEU A 191 -11.09 -3.15 -18.32
N CYS A 192 -11.46 -2.65 -17.15
CA CYS A 192 -12.22 -3.43 -16.17
C CYS A 192 -13.55 -3.94 -16.73
N LYS A 193 -14.28 -3.08 -17.48
CA LYS A 193 -15.53 -3.45 -18.13
C LYS A 193 -15.33 -4.54 -19.19
N ARG A 194 -14.35 -4.36 -20.08
CA ARG A 194 -14.01 -5.33 -21.14
C ARG A 194 -13.60 -6.69 -20.55
N LYS A 195 -12.80 -6.69 -19.48
CA LYS A 195 -12.32 -7.90 -18.80
C LYS A 195 -13.29 -8.45 -17.75
N LYS A 196 -14.45 -7.81 -17.55
CA LYS A 196 -15.48 -8.20 -16.57
C LYS A 196 -14.94 -8.30 -15.13
N ILE A 197 -14.07 -7.39 -14.75
CA ILE A 197 -13.52 -7.30 -13.39
C ILE A 197 -14.12 -6.11 -12.64
N ASN A 198 -14.40 -6.30 -11.34
CA ASN A 198 -15.08 -5.32 -10.51
C ASN A 198 -14.23 -4.99 -9.27
N PRO A 199 -13.19 -4.16 -9.39
CA PRO A 199 -12.32 -3.87 -8.27
C PRO A 199 -13.04 -3.01 -7.21
N LYS A 200 -12.94 -3.42 -5.96
CA LYS A 200 -13.38 -2.63 -4.80
C LYS A 200 -12.30 -1.64 -4.38
N ALA A 201 -11.04 -1.97 -4.66
CA ALA A 201 -9.90 -1.10 -4.44
C ALA A 201 -9.02 -1.06 -5.69
N PHE A 202 -8.41 0.08 -5.98
CA PHE A 202 -7.48 0.20 -7.12
C PHE A 202 -6.45 1.31 -6.92
N LYS A 203 -5.29 1.15 -7.58
CA LYS A 203 -4.33 2.23 -7.80
C LYS A 203 -4.81 3.09 -8.96
N ILE A 204 -4.82 4.40 -8.79
CA ILE A 204 -5.00 5.31 -9.90
C ILE A 204 -3.71 5.28 -10.74
N THR A 205 -3.85 5.03 -12.04
CA THR A 205 -2.72 4.88 -12.95
C THR A 205 -1.87 6.15 -13.06
N HIS A 206 -0.63 6.01 -13.47
CA HIS A 206 0.31 7.10 -13.74
C HIS A 206 0.32 8.14 -12.59
N HIS A 207 0.63 7.66 -11.38
CA HIS A 207 0.73 8.46 -10.15
C HIS A 207 -0.48 9.35 -9.83
N GLY A 208 -1.67 8.97 -10.31
CA GLY A 208 -2.89 9.74 -10.11
C GLY A 208 -3.21 10.74 -11.24
N GLY A 209 -2.37 10.80 -12.26
CA GLY A 209 -2.53 11.73 -13.38
C GLY A 209 -3.67 11.37 -14.33
N ILE A 210 -3.88 10.08 -14.54
CA ILE A 210 -4.73 9.60 -15.62
C ILE A 210 -5.98 8.91 -15.09
N CYS A 211 -7.03 9.68 -14.96
CA CYS A 211 -8.40 9.17 -14.74
C CYS A 211 -9.41 10.26 -15.13
N SER A 212 -10.10 10.11 -16.25
CA SER A 212 -11.16 11.04 -16.64
C SER A 212 -12.37 10.97 -15.70
N GLN A 213 -13.27 11.97 -15.74
CA GLN A 213 -14.49 11.95 -14.93
C GLN A 213 -15.37 10.75 -15.24
N SER A 214 -15.50 10.37 -16.52
CA SER A 214 -16.25 9.19 -16.95
C SER A 214 -15.62 7.90 -16.45
N GLN A 215 -14.29 7.78 -16.46
CA GLN A 215 -13.57 6.64 -15.92
C GLN A 215 -13.79 6.51 -14.40
N ALA A 216 -13.69 7.61 -13.64
CA ALA A 216 -13.94 7.61 -12.20
C ALA A 216 -15.39 7.20 -11.85
N GLN A 217 -16.37 7.76 -12.55
CA GLN A 217 -17.78 7.40 -12.40
C GLN A 217 -18.04 5.93 -12.78
N GLY A 218 -17.41 5.48 -13.86
CA GLY A 218 -17.44 4.09 -14.27
C GLY A 218 -16.86 3.15 -13.21
N MET A 219 -15.70 3.45 -12.64
CA MET A 219 -15.13 2.66 -11.53
C MET A 219 -16.06 2.62 -10.33
N LYS A 220 -16.73 3.75 -10.01
CA LYS A 220 -17.75 3.79 -8.96
C LYS A 220 -18.93 2.87 -9.28
N SER A 221 -19.39 2.84 -10.52
CA SER A 221 -20.49 1.96 -10.96
C SER A 221 -20.13 0.46 -10.88
N LEU A 222 -18.86 0.10 -11.07
CA LEU A 222 -18.33 -1.24 -10.80
C LEU A 222 -18.23 -1.58 -9.31
N GLY A 223 -18.50 -0.59 -8.44
CA GLY A 223 -18.54 -0.73 -6.99
C GLY A 223 -17.21 -0.46 -6.30
N ALA A 224 -16.31 0.32 -6.90
CA ALA A 224 -15.10 0.78 -6.25
C ALA A 224 -15.39 1.61 -5.00
N VAL A 225 -14.66 1.35 -3.91
CA VAL A 225 -14.85 1.96 -2.58
C VAL A 225 -13.65 2.82 -2.21
N VAL A 226 -12.44 2.36 -2.57
CA VAL A 226 -11.18 3.04 -2.24
C VAL A 226 -10.23 3.02 -3.43
N CYS A 227 -9.52 4.10 -3.61
CA CYS A 227 -8.38 4.17 -4.51
C CYS A 227 -7.24 4.95 -3.87
N TRP A 228 -6.05 4.77 -4.41
CA TRP A 228 -4.86 5.46 -3.95
C TRP A 228 -3.95 5.84 -5.12
N TYR A 229 -3.05 6.77 -4.88
CA TYR A 229 -2.03 7.23 -5.82
C TYR A 229 -0.78 7.69 -5.09
N ASN A 230 0.34 7.64 -5.77
CA ASN A 230 1.58 8.21 -5.27
C ASN A 230 1.66 9.70 -5.55
N HIS A 231 2.13 10.45 -4.58
CA HIS A 231 2.36 11.88 -4.74
C HIS A 231 3.73 12.09 -5.40
N LEU A 232 3.74 12.67 -6.60
CA LEU A 232 4.96 12.90 -7.38
C LEU A 232 5.44 14.32 -7.40
N GLU A 233 4.70 15.30 -6.87
CA GLU A 233 5.04 16.70 -7.09
C GLU A 233 6.01 17.26 -6.05
N PRO A 234 7.24 17.67 -6.45
CA PRO A 234 8.03 18.60 -5.69
C PRO A 234 7.28 19.94 -5.59
N LYS A 235 7.27 20.56 -4.41
CA LYS A 235 6.82 21.95 -4.29
C LYS A 235 7.67 22.82 -5.21
N GLY A 236 7.06 23.50 -6.18
CA GLY A 236 7.72 24.50 -7.01
C GLY A 236 8.06 24.12 -8.45
N VAL A 237 7.78 22.91 -8.90
CA VAL A 237 7.87 22.54 -10.31
C VAL A 237 6.48 22.71 -10.94
N GLY A 238 6.35 23.50 -11.99
CA GLY A 238 5.09 23.97 -12.60
C GLY A 238 4.20 22.92 -13.28
N THR A 239 4.28 21.67 -12.86
CA THR A 239 3.44 20.55 -13.30
C THR A 239 2.25 20.31 -12.36
N THR A 240 1.76 21.34 -11.74
CA THR A 240 0.82 21.40 -10.61
C THR A 240 -0.58 20.80 -10.86
N GLY A 241 -0.85 20.21 -12.00
CA GLY A 241 -2.17 19.68 -12.34
C GLY A 241 -2.25 18.17 -12.45
N PHE A 242 -1.19 17.50 -12.88
CA PHE A 242 -1.24 16.16 -13.42
C PHE A 242 -1.63 15.12 -12.38
N THR A 243 -0.90 14.99 -11.28
CA THR A 243 -1.14 13.95 -10.25
C THR A 243 -2.41 14.15 -9.43
N LYS A 244 -2.95 15.36 -9.41
CA LYS A 244 -4.19 15.70 -8.67
C LYS A 244 -5.46 15.48 -9.48
N PHE A 245 -5.36 15.36 -10.81
CA PHE A 245 -6.55 15.30 -11.67
C PHE A 245 -7.37 14.04 -11.45
N GLY A 246 -6.76 12.86 -11.57
CA GLY A 246 -7.45 11.60 -11.34
C GLY A 246 -7.96 11.46 -9.90
N ALA A 247 -7.16 11.89 -8.93
CA ALA A 247 -7.54 11.88 -7.52
C ALA A 247 -8.77 12.75 -7.25
N ARG A 248 -8.84 13.96 -7.82
CA ARG A 248 -10.00 14.85 -7.68
C ARG A 248 -11.24 14.20 -8.25
N ARG A 249 -11.16 13.64 -9.45
CA ARG A 249 -12.30 12.99 -10.12
C ARG A 249 -12.80 11.76 -9.38
N CYS A 250 -11.91 10.96 -8.81
CA CYS A 250 -12.31 9.85 -7.94
C CYS A 250 -13.03 10.33 -6.68
N LYS A 251 -12.59 11.44 -6.05
CA LYS A 251 -13.29 12.07 -4.92
C LYS A 251 -14.68 12.57 -5.32
N GLU A 252 -14.79 13.24 -6.46
CA GLU A 252 -16.07 13.71 -7.03
C GLU A 252 -17.03 12.54 -7.32
N ALA A 253 -16.50 11.41 -7.78
CA ALA A 253 -17.26 10.15 -7.92
C ALA A 253 -17.57 9.46 -6.58
N LYS A 254 -17.25 10.07 -5.42
CA LYS A 254 -17.46 9.51 -4.08
C LYS A 254 -16.73 8.17 -3.85
N ILE A 255 -15.53 8.03 -4.39
CA ILE A 255 -14.57 6.97 -4.06
C ILE A 255 -13.62 7.53 -3.00
N THR A 256 -13.39 6.79 -1.92
CA THR A 256 -12.40 7.19 -0.92
C THR A 256 -11.01 7.19 -1.58
N THR A 257 -10.39 8.35 -1.65
CA THR A 257 -9.15 8.55 -2.40
C THR A 257 -8.03 8.96 -1.45
N TRP A 258 -6.93 8.22 -1.46
CA TRP A 258 -5.77 8.42 -0.60
C TRP A 258 -4.51 8.71 -1.40
N CYS A 259 -3.68 9.57 -0.83
CA CYS A 259 -2.34 9.86 -1.30
C CYS A 259 -1.33 9.16 -0.39
N THR A 260 -0.19 8.74 -0.91
CA THR A 260 0.90 8.14 -0.13
C THR A 260 1.67 9.15 0.75
N ILE A 261 0.99 10.17 1.24
CA ILE A 261 1.49 10.98 2.37
C ILE A 261 1.20 10.19 3.65
N GLY A 262 2.21 9.47 4.15
CA GLY A 262 2.06 8.43 5.16
C GLY A 262 1.64 7.07 4.59
N ASP A 263 1.97 6.02 5.30
CA ASP A 263 1.72 4.64 4.87
C ASP A 263 0.24 4.34 4.60
N ILE A 264 -0.02 3.59 3.53
CA ILE A 264 -1.30 2.95 3.29
C ILE A 264 -1.14 1.45 3.55
N ASN A 265 -2.01 0.89 4.38
CA ASN A 265 -1.98 -0.53 4.71
C ASN A 265 -3.34 -1.16 4.43
N ALA A 266 -3.35 -2.38 3.90
CA ALA A 266 -4.55 -3.19 3.78
C ALA A 266 -4.35 -4.58 4.35
N VAL A 267 -5.24 -5.02 5.24
CA VAL A 267 -5.24 -6.37 5.82
C VAL A 267 -6.43 -7.13 5.27
N PHE A 268 -6.17 -8.32 4.74
CA PHE A 268 -7.18 -9.20 4.17
C PHE A 268 -7.30 -10.46 5.02
N ALA A 269 -8.49 -10.73 5.52
CA ALA A 269 -8.74 -11.90 6.36
C ALA A 269 -10.24 -12.22 6.45
N GLY A 270 -10.57 -13.51 6.44
CA GLY A 270 -11.92 -14.00 6.76
C GLY A 270 -13.03 -13.41 5.88
N GLY A 271 -12.77 -13.16 4.62
CA GLY A 271 -13.74 -12.60 3.68
C GLY A 271 -13.89 -11.07 3.73
N LYS A 272 -12.96 -10.39 4.37
CA LYS A 272 -12.97 -8.91 4.48
C LYS A 272 -11.61 -8.31 4.15
N ALA A 273 -11.65 -7.11 3.58
CA ALA A 273 -10.52 -6.22 3.40
C ALA A 273 -10.68 -5.02 4.35
N TYR A 274 -9.60 -4.63 5.02
CA TYR A 274 -9.52 -3.48 5.90
C TYR A 274 -8.37 -2.59 5.45
N TRP A 275 -8.67 -1.44 4.91
CA TRP A 275 -7.72 -0.45 4.45
C TRP A 275 -7.54 0.65 5.49
N TYR A 276 -6.31 1.06 5.76
CA TYR A 276 -5.93 2.02 6.79
C TYR A 276 -5.07 3.12 6.19
N HIS A 277 -5.43 4.37 6.43
CA HIS A 277 -4.61 5.54 6.10
C HIS A 277 -5.09 6.78 6.87
N ALA A 278 -4.16 7.61 7.34
CA ALA A 278 -4.43 8.87 8.02
C ALA A 278 -5.50 8.75 9.14
N GLY A 279 -5.41 7.66 9.94
CA GLY A 279 -6.37 7.37 11.02
C GLY A 279 -7.76 6.92 10.56
N LYS A 280 -8.01 6.81 9.26
CA LYS A 280 -9.27 6.34 8.68
C LYS A 280 -9.20 4.85 8.35
N VAL A 281 -10.36 4.20 8.40
CA VAL A 281 -10.51 2.79 8.01
C VAL A 281 -11.65 2.69 7.00
N VAL A 282 -11.36 2.04 5.87
CA VAL A 282 -12.36 1.65 4.87
C VAL A 282 -12.37 0.14 4.78
N SER A 283 -13.54 -0.48 4.71
CA SER A 283 -13.64 -1.93 4.59
C SER A 283 -14.69 -2.34 3.58
N TYR A 284 -14.46 -3.52 2.97
CA TYR A 284 -15.41 -4.17 2.09
C TYR A 284 -15.31 -5.70 2.21
N THR A 285 -16.32 -6.42 1.71
CA THR A 285 -16.29 -7.87 1.62
C THR A 285 -15.51 -8.31 0.40
N CYS A 286 -14.73 -9.41 0.55
CA CYS A 286 -13.95 -10.03 -0.51
C CYS A 286 -14.01 -11.55 -0.37
N SER A 287 -13.48 -12.31 -1.33
CA SER A 287 -13.51 -13.77 -1.28
C SER A 287 -12.31 -14.40 -0.55
N TYR A 288 -11.32 -13.61 -0.14
CA TYR A 288 -10.13 -14.10 0.54
C TYR A 288 -10.47 -14.74 1.90
N LYS A 289 -10.17 -16.02 2.06
CA LYS A 289 -10.50 -16.82 3.27
C LYS A 289 -9.32 -17.02 4.21
N GLY A 290 -8.13 -16.60 3.84
CA GLY A 290 -6.94 -16.72 4.68
C GLY A 290 -7.08 -16.01 6.03
N LYS A 291 -6.22 -16.38 6.97
CA LYS A 291 -6.14 -15.79 8.31
C LYS A 291 -4.97 -14.81 8.31
N SER A 292 -5.17 -13.57 8.71
CA SER A 292 -4.09 -12.57 8.76
C SER A 292 -2.96 -12.90 9.75
N GLY A 293 -3.13 -13.90 10.60
CA GLY A 293 -2.21 -14.17 11.70
C GLY A 293 -2.20 -13.11 12.82
N LEU A 294 -2.99 -12.04 12.68
CA LEU A 294 -3.03 -10.95 13.64
C LEU A 294 -3.84 -11.33 14.89
N ARG A 295 -3.32 -10.98 16.05
CA ARG A 295 -3.93 -11.18 17.36
C ARG A 295 -4.63 -9.92 17.85
N TYR A 296 -5.55 -10.08 18.79
CA TYR A 296 -6.13 -8.95 19.51
C TYR A 296 -5.14 -8.37 20.52
N ALA A 297 -5.05 -7.04 20.60
CA ALA A 297 -4.16 -6.36 21.52
C ALA A 297 -4.57 -6.59 22.98
N GLY A 298 -3.64 -7.03 23.81
CA GLY A 298 -3.78 -7.09 25.27
C GLY A 298 -3.36 -5.79 25.96
N VAL A 299 -3.43 -5.76 27.28
CA VAL A 299 -3.08 -4.60 28.13
C VAL A 299 -1.65 -4.10 27.84
N SER A 300 -0.69 -5.01 27.70
CA SER A 300 0.72 -4.68 27.44
C SER A 300 0.91 -3.91 26.13
N VAL A 301 0.18 -4.30 25.08
CA VAL A 301 0.22 -3.62 23.78
C VAL A 301 -0.40 -2.23 23.89
N VAL A 302 -1.56 -2.11 24.55
CA VAL A 302 -2.23 -0.83 24.77
C VAL A 302 -1.32 0.11 25.57
N ARG A 303 -0.62 -0.39 26.59
CA ARG A 303 0.38 0.38 27.35
C ARG A 303 1.52 0.87 26.47
N LYS A 304 2.08 0.02 25.59
CA LYS A 304 3.13 0.40 24.64
C LYS A 304 2.66 1.48 23.67
N ILE A 305 1.40 1.40 23.18
CA ILE A 305 0.82 2.45 22.32
C ILE A 305 0.73 3.79 23.08
N LEU A 306 0.25 3.78 24.32
CA LEU A 306 0.13 5.00 25.14
C LEU A 306 1.50 5.63 25.47
N ARG A 307 2.57 4.84 25.43
CA ARG A 307 3.97 5.29 25.56
C ARG A 307 4.61 5.75 24.24
N GLY A 308 3.90 5.67 23.13
CA GLY A 308 4.42 6.04 21.80
C GLY A 308 5.28 4.98 21.11
N SER A 309 5.40 3.75 21.66
CA SER A 309 6.30 2.71 21.15
C SER A 309 6.00 2.24 19.72
N TYR A 310 4.83 2.57 19.16
CA TYR A 310 4.43 2.21 17.80
C TYR A 310 4.34 3.43 16.87
N GLY A 311 4.90 4.59 17.28
CA GLY A 311 4.80 5.82 16.50
C GLY A 311 3.40 6.45 16.49
N ASN A 312 3.17 7.36 15.57
CA ASN A 312 1.93 8.11 15.41
C ASN A 312 1.16 7.68 14.16
N ALA A 313 -0.17 7.90 14.17
CA ALA A 313 -1.03 7.72 13.00
C ALA A 313 -0.73 6.45 12.16
N ASP A 314 -0.24 6.62 10.94
CA ASP A 314 0.00 5.53 9.99
C ASP A 314 1.20 4.66 10.39
N GLU A 315 2.26 5.25 10.95
CA GLU A 315 3.39 4.49 11.54
C GLU A 315 2.91 3.50 12.59
N ARG A 316 1.94 3.92 13.42
CA ARG A 316 1.33 3.04 14.43
C ARG A 316 0.59 1.88 13.78
N ILE A 317 -0.12 2.11 12.68
CA ILE A 317 -0.82 1.04 11.95
C ILE A 317 0.18 0.03 11.43
N THR A 318 1.22 0.48 10.73
CA THR A 318 2.31 -0.36 10.22
C THR A 318 2.99 -1.13 11.35
N GLY A 319 3.40 -0.44 12.42
CA GLY A 319 4.07 -1.04 13.57
C GLY A 319 3.21 -2.09 14.31
N LEU A 320 1.90 -1.88 14.44
CA LEU A 320 0.99 -2.85 15.03
C LEU A 320 0.83 -4.10 14.14
N ILE A 321 0.68 -3.94 12.83
CA ILE A 321 0.60 -5.08 11.91
C ILE A 321 1.92 -5.86 11.93
N MET A 322 3.06 -5.18 11.88
CA MET A 322 4.37 -5.82 11.98
C MET A 322 4.54 -6.60 13.29
N ALA A 323 4.06 -6.07 14.40
CA ALA A 323 4.06 -6.75 15.70
C ALA A 323 3.00 -7.86 15.84
N GLY A 324 2.18 -8.10 14.81
CA GLY A 324 1.16 -9.14 14.77
C GLY A 324 -0.15 -8.80 15.49
N PHE A 325 -0.56 -7.52 15.50
CA PHE A 325 -1.79 -7.09 16.15
C PHE A 325 -2.76 -6.38 15.20
N TRP A 326 -4.05 -6.58 15.43
CA TRP A 326 -5.12 -5.87 14.72
C TRP A 326 -5.15 -4.39 15.09
N PRO A 327 -4.87 -3.45 14.16
CA PRO A 327 -4.83 -2.02 14.48
C PRO A 327 -6.16 -1.47 15.00
N SER A 328 -7.26 -1.85 14.36
CA SER A 328 -8.61 -1.40 14.76
C SER A 328 -8.94 -1.81 16.19
N ASN A 329 -8.60 -3.05 16.59
CA ASN A 329 -8.82 -3.53 17.94
C ASN A 329 -7.94 -2.79 18.95
N ALA A 330 -6.64 -2.63 18.64
CA ALA A 330 -5.70 -1.93 19.51
C ALA A 330 -6.12 -0.47 19.73
N ASN A 331 -6.42 0.26 18.67
CA ASN A 331 -6.86 1.65 18.74
C ASN A 331 -8.20 1.81 19.49
N LYS A 332 -9.15 0.91 19.29
CA LYS A 332 -10.43 0.89 20.04
C LYS A 332 -10.19 0.73 21.55
N LYS A 333 -9.26 -0.13 21.95
CA LYS A 333 -8.90 -0.32 23.37
C LYS A 333 -8.18 0.90 23.94
N VAL A 334 -7.25 1.51 23.19
CA VAL A 334 -6.61 2.78 23.59
C VAL A 334 -7.65 3.86 23.82
N SER A 335 -8.56 4.06 22.87
CA SER A 335 -9.63 5.06 22.99
C SER A 335 -10.49 4.83 24.22
N LYS A 336 -10.85 3.57 24.54
CA LYS A 336 -11.60 3.25 25.76
C LYS A 336 -10.85 3.62 27.03
N VAL A 337 -9.54 3.32 27.11
CA VAL A 337 -8.69 3.66 28.25
C VAL A 337 -8.61 5.19 28.43
N VAL A 338 -8.32 5.90 27.34
CA VAL A 338 -8.17 7.37 27.35
C VAL A 338 -9.48 8.07 27.76
N ASN A 339 -10.60 7.67 27.15
CA ASN A 339 -11.89 8.28 27.42
C ASN A 339 -12.32 8.03 28.88
N LEU A 340 -12.21 6.79 29.34
CA LEU A 340 -12.56 6.45 30.70
C LEU A 340 -11.69 7.17 31.73
N ALA A 341 -10.37 7.30 31.47
CA ALA A 341 -9.48 8.07 32.35
C ALA A 341 -9.86 9.55 32.40
N LYS A 342 -10.23 10.15 31.28
CA LYS A 342 -10.69 11.54 31.21
C LYS A 342 -12.00 11.71 31.98
N GLU A 343 -12.99 10.83 31.80
CA GLU A 343 -14.27 10.87 32.52
C GLU A 343 -14.07 10.75 34.04
N ILE A 344 -13.19 9.86 34.50
CA ILE A 344 -12.88 9.71 35.91
C ILE A 344 -12.18 10.96 36.46
N LYS A 345 -11.20 11.52 35.71
CA LYS A 345 -10.50 12.75 36.10
C LYS A 345 -11.46 13.94 36.23
N THR A 346 -12.32 14.13 35.29
CA THR A 346 -13.25 15.27 35.28
C THR A 346 -14.44 15.11 36.24
N GLY A 347 -14.60 13.93 36.86
CA GLY A 347 -15.70 13.65 37.77
C GLY A 347 -17.08 13.66 37.09
N THR A 348 -17.13 13.32 35.77
CA THR A 348 -18.40 13.17 35.05
C THR A 348 -19.26 12.08 35.71
N LYS A 349 -20.56 11.97 35.31
CA LYS A 349 -21.50 11.00 35.87
C LYS A 349 -20.93 9.58 35.95
N LEU A 350 -20.27 9.12 34.90
CA LEU A 350 -19.60 7.81 34.85
C LEU A 350 -18.38 7.76 35.79
N GLY A 351 -17.52 8.80 35.79
CA GLY A 351 -16.33 8.87 36.63
C GLY A 351 -16.65 8.81 38.12
N LYS A 352 -17.72 9.47 38.55
CA LYS A 352 -18.19 9.43 39.97
C LYS A 352 -18.59 8.02 40.43
N SER A 353 -19.07 7.16 39.53
CA SER A 353 -19.53 5.82 39.86
C SER A 353 -18.38 4.82 40.13
N TYR A 354 -17.14 5.17 39.84
CA TYR A 354 -16.01 4.23 39.98
C TYR A 354 -15.44 4.12 41.43
N GLY A 355 -15.83 4.99 42.33
CA GLY A 355 -15.52 4.86 43.77
C GLY A 355 -14.04 5.04 44.13
N ARG A 356 -13.66 4.52 45.31
CA ARG A 356 -12.27 4.57 45.84
C ARG A 356 -11.32 3.73 45.00
N HIS A 357 -10.00 3.91 45.23
CA HIS A 357 -8.95 3.35 44.36
C HIS A 357 -9.15 1.87 44.01
N GLN A 358 -9.19 0.93 44.97
CA GLN A 358 -9.32 -0.49 44.68
C GLN A 358 -10.65 -0.86 44.03
N THR A 359 -11.74 -0.27 44.48
CA THR A 359 -13.06 -0.46 43.88
C THR A 359 -13.07 0.02 42.43
N ARG A 360 -12.39 1.12 42.14
CA ARG A 360 -12.23 1.66 40.78
C ARG A 360 -11.47 0.69 39.89
N LEU A 361 -10.31 0.17 40.33
CA LEU A 361 -9.54 -0.80 39.57
C LEU A 361 -10.40 -2.01 39.20
N ASN A 362 -11.08 -2.59 40.18
CA ASN A 362 -11.92 -3.78 39.98
C ASN A 362 -13.09 -3.52 39.01
N ARG A 363 -13.74 -2.36 39.09
CA ARG A 363 -14.82 -1.99 38.16
C ARG A 363 -14.32 -1.78 36.73
N ILE A 364 -13.15 -1.18 36.56
CA ILE A 364 -12.53 -0.99 35.26
C ILE A 364 -12.12 -2.37 34.67
N ASP A 365 -11.53 -3.23 35.49
CA ASP A 365 -11.17 -4.58 35.05
C ASP A 365 -12.38 -5.41 34.65
N ALA A 366 -13.49 -5.31 35.36
CA ALA A 366 -14.73 -5.95 34.99
C ALA A 366 -15.30 -5.45 33.64
N GLN A 367 -15.07 -4.18 33.31
CA GLN A 367 -15.58 -3.55 32.07
C GLN A 367 -14.64 -3.75 30.87
N LEU A 368 -13.33 -3.67 31.05
CA LEU A 368 -12.35 -3.67 29.97
C LEU A 368 -11.50 -4.95 29.88
N GLY A 369 -11.49 -5.76 30.96
CA GLY A 369 -10.66 -6.94 31.13
C GLY A 369 -9.56 -6.74 32.16
N ALA A 370 -9.00 -7.83 32.66
CA ALA A 370 -7.98 -7.84 33.70
C ALA A 370 -6.75 -7.00 33.35
N GLY A 371 -6.27 -6.20 34.31
CA GLY A 371 -5.11 -5.32 34.21
C GLY A 371 -5.39 -3.95 33.56
N TYR A 372 -6.57 -3.71 33.04
CA TYR A 372 -6.95 -2.39 32.51
C TYR A 372 -7.22 -1.38 33.62
N GLY A 373 -7.66 -1.82 34.80
CA GLY A 373 -7.84 -0.94 35.97
C GLY A 373 -6.59 -0.17 36.29
N GLN A 374 -5.48 -0.86 36.45
CA GLN A 374 -4.18 -0.23 36.71
C GLN A 374 -3.73 0.65 35.54
N LEU A 375 -3.94 0.23 34.28
CA LEU A 375 -3.58 1.01 33.10
C LEU A 375 -4.34 2.34 33.03
N VAL A 376 -5.65 2.34 33.29
CA VAL A 376 -6.48 3.56 33.35
C VAL A 376 -6.03 4.46 34.49
N GLN A 377 -5.74 3.90 35.66
CA GLN A 377 -5.23 4.67 36.79
C GLN A 377 -3.87 5.31 36.50
N ASP A 378 -2.96 4.57 35.85
CA ASP A 378 -1.67 5.13 35.44
C ASP A 378 -1.87 6.31 34.47
N TYR A 379 -2.81 6.20 33.54
CA TYR A 379 -3.13 7.28 32.60
C TYR A 379 -3.78 8.50 33.30
N ILE A 380 -4.64 8.27 34.29
CA ILE A 380 -5.17 9.35 35.16
C ILE A 380 -4.04 10.10 35.82
N ASN A 381 -3.08 9.37 36.38
CA ASN A 381 -1.91 9.97 37.03
C ASN A 381 -1.08 10.84 36.07
N VAL A 382 -0.94 10.41 34.80
CA VAL A 382 -0.31 11.23 33.74
C VAL A 382 -1.13 12.49 33.48
N LEU A 383 -2.44 12.36 33.31
CA LEU A 383 -3.35 13.50 33.09
C LEU A 383 -3.36 14.50 34.27
N CYS A 384 -3.04 14.06 35.48
CA CYS A 384 -2.93 14.88 36.66
C CYS A 384 -1.50 15.42 36.94
N GLY A 385 -0.54 15.13 36.07
CA GLY A 385 0.84 15.53 36.22
C GLY A 385 1.63 14.75 37.30
N LEU A 386 1.04 13.68 37.83
CA LEU A 386 1.66 12.85 38.89
C LEU A 386 2.67 11.84 38.33
N ARG A 387 2.67 11.64 37.01
CA ARG A 387 3.58 10.77 36.27
C ARG A 387 3.90 11.38 34.90
N LYS A 388 5.14 11.12 34.39
CA LYS A 388 5.56 11.57 33.05
C LYS A 388 5.05 10.65 31.94
N ALA A 389 4.82 9.36 32.20
CA ALA A 389 4.34 8.38 31.25
C ALA A 389 3.54 7.24 31.92
N VAL A 390 2.74 6.53 31.13
CA VAL A 390 1.89 5.39 31.54
C VAL A 390 2.69 4.12 31.82
#